data_9fdd7b7c38cb04956b9b351f79c22e31
#
_entry.id   9fdd7b7c38cb04956b9b351f79c22e31
#
_cell.length_a   1.000
_cell.length_b   1.000
_cell.length_c   1.000
_cell.angle_alpha   90.00
_cell.angle_beta   90.00
_cell.angle_gamma   90.00
#
_symmetry.space_group_name_H-M   'P 1'
#
loop_
_entity.id
_entity.type
_entity.pdbx_description
1 polymer ?
#
loop_
_entity_poly.entity_id
_entity_poly.type
_entity_poly.pdbx_seq_one_letter_code
_entity_poly.pdbx_strand_id
1 'polypeptide(L)'
;GVTHIIRGKDLMDSTRKQTLLYKHFGWKYPETLYWGRVKIYEYGSFSTSGMRKEIENTNYSGWDDPRLPTLRALRRRGFNPDAMKDFWLDLGLTQKDISVSLQTIEAFNSSKIDSMCERRTFVRNPHKIQLNDENLPVERKLVLNKHPLNEIKGYREWDLGNLEIFIEEKDIDNEQIRLKDFADIKIKDSKGIIQSIERTDKRQIVHWLPKTIAKKAVLTIPKGNEIIVQEGMMEDIQI
;
A
#
# COMPACT_ATOMS: atom_id res chain seq x y z
N GLY A 1 14.92 -14.83 35.07
CA GLY A 1 16.05 -14.76 34.13
C GLY A 1 15.64 -15.14 32.72
N VAL A 2 16.56 -15.04 31.75
CA VAL A 2 16.32 -15.45 30.37
C VAL A 2 16.21 -16.98 30.30
N THR A 3 15.13 -17.48 29.70
CA THR A 3 14.89 -18.92 29.55
C THR A 3 15.15 -19.41 28.12
N HIS A 4 14.92 -18.57 27.13
CA HIS A 4 15.06 -18.88 25.70
C HIS A 4 15.80 -17.76 24.97
N ILE A 5 16.61 -18.13 23.98
CA ILE A 5 17.34 -17.21 23.10
C ILE A 5 16.98 -17.60 21.65
N ILE A 6 16.53 -16.63 20.85
CA ILE A 6 16.38 -16.80 19.40
C ILE A 6 17.49 -15.97 18.74
N ARG A 7 18.31 -16.61 17.91
CA ARG A 7 19.41 -15.94 17.21
C ARG A 7 19.69 -16.49 15.82
N GLY A 8 20.40 -15.74 15.02
CA GLY A 8 20.87 -16.21 13.72
C GLY A 8 21.80 -17.43 13.84
N LYS A 9 21.72 -18.34 12.90
CA LYS A 9 22.56 -19.56 12.87
C LYS A 9 24.06 -19.27 12.77
N ASP A 10 24.43 -18.11 12.25
CA ASP A 10 25.82 -17.61 12.20
C ASP A 10 26.43 -17.36 13.60
N LEU A 11 25.61 -17.35 14.65
CA LEU A 11 26.04 -17.20 16.05
C LEU A 11 26.14 -18.53 16.83
N MET A 12 26.11 -19.69 16.16
CA MET A 12 26.23 -21.01 16.82
C MET A 12 27.50 -21.15 17.65
N ASP A 13 28.64 -20.69 17.13
CA ASP A 13 29.91 -20.75 17.89
C ASP A 13 29.89 -19.90 19.15
N SER A 14 29.18 -18.78 19.12
CA SER A 14 28.98 -17.95 20.29
C SER A 14 28.18 -18.69 21.39
N THR A 15 27.19 -19.49 20.99
CA THR A 15 26.41 -20.31 21.92
C THR A 15 27.31 -21.33 22.63
N ARG A 16 28.19 -22.03 21.89
CA ARG A 16 29.14 -22.99 22.49
C ARG A 16 30.02 -22.32 23.54
N LYS A 17 30.61 -21.17 23.21
CA LYS A 17 31.45 -20.40 24.13
C LYS A 17 30.68 -19.96 25.39
N GLN A 18 29.48 -19.44 25.20
CA GLN A 18 28.61 -18.99 26.28
C GLN A 18 28.16 -20.15 27.17
N THR A 19 27.81 -21.31 26.59
CA THR A 19 27.44 -22.53 27.34
C THR A 19 28.58 -22.99 28.26
N LEU A 20 29.84 -22.98 27.78
CA LEU A 20 30.99 -23.33 28.57
C LEU A 20 31.21 -22.35 29.73
N LEU A 21 31.04 -21.04 29.48
CA LEU A 21 31.14 -20.01 30.51
C LEU A 21 30.07 -20.20 31.59
N TYR A 22 28.84 -20.44 31.23
CA TYR A 22 27.72 -20.70 32.15
C TYR A 22 28.00 -21.95 33.02
N LYS A 23 28.51 -23.03 32.38
CA LYS A 23 28.89 -24.24 33.07
C LYS A 23 29.99 -23.98 34.14
N HIS A 24 30.97 -23.13 33.79
CA HIS A 24 32.03 -22.75 34.73
C HIS A 24 31.49 -22.07 35.99
N PHE A 25 30.43 -21.25 35.85
CA PHE A 25 29.77 -20.59 36.98
C PHE A 25 28.66 -21.44 37.64
N GLY A 26 28.45 -22.68 37.21
CA GLY A 26 27.36 -23.52 37.70
C GLY A 26 25.96 -23.05 37.29
N TRP A 27 25.87 -22.22 36.26
CA TRP A 27 24.59 -21.70 35.78
C TRP A 27 24.01 -22.55 34.66
N LYS A 28 22.67 -22.58 34.58
CA LYS A 28 21.97 -23.21 33.47
C LYS A 28 21.91 -22.22 32.29
N TYR A 29 22.46 -22.64 31.14
CA TYR A 29 22.36 -21.84 29.90
C TYR A 29 20.93 -21.89 29.33
N PRO A 30 20.40 -20.77 28.81
CA PRO A 30 19.09 -20.73 28.19
C PRO A 30 18.99 -21.64 26.97
N GLU A 31 17.79 -22.17 26.71
CA GLU A 31 17.53 -22.89 25.46
C GLU A 31 17.74 -21.95 24.28
N THR A 32 18.47 -22.43 23.26
CA THR A 32 18.80 -21.57 22.09
C THR A 32 18.18 -22.15 20.84
N LEU A 33 17.35 -21.33 20.21
CA LEU A 33 16.74 -21.58 18.91
C LEU A 33 17.47 -20.76 17.84
N TYR A 34 17.73 -21.39 16.69
CA TYR A 34 18.47 -20.76 15.61
C TYR A 34 17.56 -20.47 14.43
N TRP A 35 17.78 -19.32 13.81
CA TRP A 35 17.07 -18.89 12.63
C TRP A 35 18.00 -18.69 11.45
N GLY A 36 17.60 -19.18 10.27
CA GLY A 36 18.23 -18.87 8.99
C GLY A 36 18.02 -17.42 8.57
N ARG A 37 18.71 -17.01 7.54
CA ARG A 37 18.49 -15.67 6.96
C ARG A 37 17.20 -15.64 6.16
N VAL A 38 16.42 -14.57 6.30
CA VAL A 38 15.28 -14.28 5.47
C VAL A 38 15.65 -13.14 4.53
N LYS A 39 15.58 -13.39 3.23
CA LYS A 39 15.83 -12.40 2.17
C LYS A 39 14.51 -12.04 1.51
N ILE A 40 14.37 -10.78 1.11
CA ILE A 40 13.28 -10.31 0.29
C ILE A 40 13.84 -10.08 -1.11
N TYR A 41 13.28 -10.77 -2.13
CA TYR A 41 13.80 -10.76 -3.49
C TYR A 41 14.00 -9.35 -4.05
N GLU A 42 13.00 -8.50 -3.86
CA GLU A 42 12.95 -7.15 -4.46
C GLU A 42 13.98 -6.20 -3.85
N TYR A 43 14.47 -6.50 -2.65
CA TYR A 43 15.51 -5.69 -2.01
C TYR A 43 16.93 -6.13 -2.33
N GLY A 44 17.12 -7.34 -2.89
CA GLY A 44 18.46 -7.86 -3.16
C GLY A 44 19.28 -8.10 -1.90
N SER A 45 20.56 -7.70 -1.93
CA SER A 45 21.49 -7.89 -0.82
C SER A 45 21.84 -6.55 -0.17
N PHE A 46 21.37 -6.35 1.06
CA PHE A 46 21.69 -5.19 1.87
C PHE A 46 22.50 -5.57 3.11
N SER A 47 23.45 -4.72 3.48
CA SER A 47 24.13 -4.77 4.77
C SER A 47 23.94 -3.44 5.49
N THR A 48 23.91 -3.46 6.81
CA THR A 48 23.73 -2.25 7.63
C THR A 48 24.83 -1.21 7.34
N SER A 49 26.09 -1.65 7.17
CA SER A 49 27.21 -0.77 6.81
C SER A 49 27.06 -0.20 5.41
N GLY A 50 26.61 -1.01 4.45
CA GLY A 50 26.33 -0.55 3.09
C GLY A 50 25.22 0.49 3.05
N MET A 51 24.08 0.22 3.70
CA MET A 51 22.98 1.20 3.79
C MET A 51 23.44 2.53 4.43
N ARG A 52 24.24 2.46 5.51
CA ARG A 52 24.77 3.67 6.15
C ARG A 52 25.60 4.50 5.17
N LYS A 53 26.52 3.88 4.45
CA LYS A 53 27.36 4.54 3.45
C LYS A 53 26.53 5.20 2.35
N GLU A 54 25.49 4.50 1.86
CA GLU A 54 24.61 5.05 0.82
C GLU A 54 23.75 6.23 1.34
N ILE A 55 23.37 6.21 2.62
CA ILE A 55 22.67 7.33 3.27
C ILE A 55 23.64 8.52 3.42
N GLU A 56 24.89 8.29 3.85
CA GLU A 56 25.92 9.32 3.96
C GLU A 56 26.26 9.94 2.60
N ASN A 57 26.22 9.16 1.53
CA ASN A 57 26.38 9.61 0.14
C ASN A 57 25.13 10.29 -0.45
N THR A 58 24.07 10.45 0.33
CA THR A 58 22.78 11.05 -0.09
C THR A 58 22.00 10.27 -1.17
N ASN A 59 22.35 9.01 -1.43
CA ASN A 59 21.61 8.15 -2.36
C ASN A 59 20.26 7.71 -1.78
N TYR A 60 20.15 7.65 -0.45
CA TYR A 60 18.91 7.45 0.28
C TYR A 60 18.66 8.61 1.24
N SER A 61 17.40 8.98 1.43
CA SER A 61 16.99 10.10 2.28
C SER A 61 17.22 9.88 3.79
N GLY A 62 17.41 8.64 4.20
CA GLY A 62 17.63 8.24 5.58
C GLY A 62 17.22 6.78 5.81
N TRP A 63 17.27 6.32 7.07
CA TRP A 63 16.89 4.96 7.44
C TRP A 63 15.42 4.62 7.21
N ASP A 64 14.58 5.61 6.97
CA ASP A 64 13.17 5.50 6.63
C ASP A 64 12.88 5.65 5.14
N ASP A 65 13.92 5.72 4.30
CA ASP A 65 13.76 5.75 2.84
C ASP A 65 12.94 4.52 2.41
N PRO A 66 11.82 4.71 1.68
CA PRO A 66 10.88 3.63 1.37
C PRO A 66 11.48 2.52 0.48
N ARG A 67 12.65 2.74 -0.11
CA ARG A 67 13.40 1.74 -0.89
C ARG A 67 14.21 0.79 -0.01
N LEU A 68 14.42 1.10 1.26
CA LEU A 68 15.24 0.30 2.17
C LEU A 68 14.44 -0.80 2.89
N PRO A 69 15.06 -1.96 3.17
CA PRO A 69 14.43 -3.05 3.92
C PRO A 69 14.51 -2.83 5.45
N THR A 70 14.24 -1.64 5.91
CA THR A 70 14.28 -1.31 7.34
C THR A 70 12.88 -1.25 7.94
N LEU A 71 12.75 -1.52 9.23
CA LEU A 71 11.47 -1.36 9.93
C LEU A 71 10.94 0.08 9.88
N ARG A 72 11.84 1.07 9.84
CA ARG A 72 11.46 2.49 9.68
C ARG A 72 10.85 2.75 8.31
N ALA A 73 11.44 2.19 7.26
CA ALA A 73 10.93 2.28 5.90
C ALA A 73 9.58 1.56 5.75
N LEU A 74 9.46 0.34 6.28
CA LEU A 74 8.19 -0.39 6.28
C LEU A 74 7.10 0.38 7.03
N ARG A 75 7.41 0.95 8.21
CA ARG A 75 6.48 1.80 8.95
C ARG A 75 6.03 3.01 8.12
N ARG A 76 6.97 3.70 7.44
CA ARG A 76 6.66 4.83 6.56
C ARG A 76 5.77 4.43 5.39
N ARG A 77 5.92 3.20 4.87
CA ARG A 77 5.07 2.61 3.83
C ARG A 77 3.70 2.17 4.33
N GLY A 78 3.41 2.24 5.63
CA GLY A 78 2.14 1.87 6.22
C GLY A 78 1.99 0.39 6.56
N PHE A 79 3.10 -0.34 6.75
CA PHE A 79 3.03 -1.72 7.25
C PHE A 79 2.60 -1.74 8.72
N ASN A 80 1.59 -2.55 9.00
CA ASN A 80 1.08 -2.77 10.35
C ASN A 80 2.01 -3.72 11.12
N PRO A 81 2.41 -3.39 12.38
CA PRO A 81 3.28 -4.25 13.17
C PRO A 81 2.72 -5.67 13.41
N ASP A 82 1.40 -5.80 13.56
CA ASP A 82 0.78 -7.11 13.79
C ASP A 82 0.76 -7.94 12.51
N ALA A 83 0.65 -7.34 11.33
CA ALA A 83 0.85 -8.04 10.06
C ALA A 83 2.27 -8.61 9.93
N MET A 84 3.27 -7.85 10.38
CA MET A 84 4.65 -8.33 10.41
C MET A 84 4.83 -9.49 11.39
N LYS A 85 4.20 -9.44 12.56
CA LYS A 85 4.22 -10.57 13.51
C LYS A 85 3.55 -11.82 12.92
N ASP A 86 2.38 -11.66 12.31
CA ASP A 86 1.66 -12.77 11.68
C ASP A 86 2.51 -13.42 10.57
N PHE A 87 3.16 -12.61 9.74
CA PHE A 87 4.12 -13.10 8.73
C PHE A 87 5.26 -13.93 9.36
N TRP A 88 5.89 -13.44 10.45
CA TRP A 88 6.98 -14.17 11.11
C TRP A 88 6.50 -15.44 11.80
N LEU A 89 5.28 -15.46 12.34
CA LEU A 89 4.69 -16.65 12.95
C LEU A 89 4.37 -17.70 11.90
N ASP A 90 3.83 -17.30 10.75
CA ASP A 90 3.53 -18.20 9.62
C ASP A 90 4.81 -18.81 9.04
N LEU A 91 5.85 -18.01 8.91
CA LEU A 91 7.16 -18.46 8.44
C LEU A 91 7.78 -19.52 9.35
N GLY A 92 7.52 -19.44 10.65
CA GLY A 92 8.03 -20.33 11.67
C GLY A 92 9.56 -20.27 11.85
N LEU A 93 10.06 -21.04 12.80
CA LEU A 93 11.50 -21.15 13.09
C LEU A 93 12.13 -22.20 12.15
N THR A 94 13.06 -21.76 11.31
CA THR A 94 13.84 -22.64 10.44
C THR A 94 15.30 -22.20 10.40
N GLN A 95 16.21 -23.16 10.38
CA GLN A 95 17.65 -22.88 10.20
C GLN A 95 18.04 -22.73 8.72
N LYS A 96 17.11 -23.02 7.79
CA LYS A 96 17.35 -22.83 6.36
C LYS A 96 17.27 -21.34 6.01
N ASP A 97 18.17 -20.90 5.12
CA ASP A 97 18.02 -19.59 4.50
C ASP A 97 16.86 -19.66 3.51
N ILE A 98 15.97 -18.71 3.61
CA ILE A 98 14.78 -18.61 2.77
C ILE A 98 14.73 -17.25 2.09
N SER A 99 14.03 -17.22 0.97
CA SER A 99 13.74 -15.98 0.24
C SER A 99 12.25 -15.88 0.00
N VAL A 100 11.70 -14.71 0.27
CA VAL A 100 10.28 -14.39 0.09
C VAL A 100 10.11 -13.18 -0.81
N SER A 101 8.97 -13.07 -1.47
CA SER A 101 8.64 -11.84 -2.20
C SER A 101 8.11 -10.78 -1.25
N LEU A 102 8.33 -9.52 -1.59
CA LEU A 102 7.71 -8.41 -0.88
C LEU A 102 6.19 -8.50 -0.94
N GLN A 103 5.66 -8.99 -2.07
CA GLN A 103 4.22 -9.21 -2.26
C GLN A 103 3.61 -10.13 -1.20
N THR A 104 4.36 -11.14 -0.73
CA THR A 104 3.91 -12.00 0.38
C THR A 104 3.68 -11.18 1.64
N ILE A 105 4.64 -10.33 2.01
CA ILE A 105 4.54 -9.45 3.19
C ILE A 105 3.41 -8.43 3.01
N GLU A 106 3.26 -7.89 1.80
CA GLU A 106 2.17 -6.97 1.44
C GLU A 106 0.79 -7.62 1.55
N ALA A 107 0.67 -8.93 1.24
CA ALA A 107 -0.57 -9.68 1.41
C ALA A 107 -0.97 -9.79 2.89
N PHE A 108 -0.03 -10.10 3.80
CA PHE A 108 -0.28 -10.08 5.24
C PHE A 108 -0.72 -8.69 5.71
N ASN A 109 -0.05 -7.65 5.23
CA ASN A 109 -0.40 -6.27 5.58
C ASN A 109 -1.81 -5.92 5.09
N SER A 110 -2.11 -6.21 3.83
CA SER A 110 -3.42 -5.93 3.23
C SER A 110 -4.55 -6.63 3.98
N SER A 111 -4.39 -7.91 4.33
CA SER A 111 -5.42 -8.65 5.10
C SER A 111 -5.68 -8.01 6.47
N LYS A 112 -4.67 -7.43 7.10
CA LYS A 112 -4.77 -6.79 8.42
C LYS A 112 -5.42 -5.41 8.37
N ILE A 113 -5.03 -4.60 7.38
CA ILE A 113 -5.48 -3.20 7.30
C ILE A 113 -6.76 -3.02 6.49
N ASP A 114 -7.15 -3.99 5.65
CA ASP A 114 -8.25 -3.83 4.71
C ASP A 114 -9.54 -3.36 5.37
N SER A 115 -10.00 -4.06 6.42
CA SER A 115 -11.23 -3.69 7.13
C SER A 115 -11.14 -2.38 7.93
N MET A 116 -9.91 -1.92 8.22
CA MET A 116 -9.67 -0.70 9.02
C MET A 116 -9.55 0.56 8.16
N CYS A 117 -9.19 0.42 6.89
CA CYS A 117 -8.91 1.53 6.00
C CYS A 117 -10.14 1.95 5.20
N GLU A 118 -10.33 3.25 5.02
CA GLU A 118 -11.28 3.79 4.06
C GLU A 118 -10.71 3.68 2.65
N ARG A 119 -11.56 3.41 1.67
CA ARG A 119 -11.20 3.46 0.26
C ARG A 119 -11.22 4.89 -0.24
N ARG A 120 -10.15 5.30 -0.89
CA ARG A 120 -10.02 6.63 -1.48
C ARG A 120 -9.72 6.51 -2.97
N THR A 121 -10.15 7.48 -3.73
CA THR A 121 -9.93 7.52 -5.17
C THR A 121 -8.76 8.43 -5.49
N PHE A 122 -7.86 7.95 -6.35
CA PHE A 122 -6.77 8.71 -6.94
C PHE A 122 -6.84 8.57 -8.46
N VAL A 123 -6.84 9.71 -9.17
CA VAL A 123 -6.87 9.79 -10.64
C VAL A 123 -5.51 10.26 -11.11
N ARG A 124 -4.79 9.40 -11.83
CA ARG A 124 -3.46 9.68 -12.40
C ARG A 124 -3.60 10.50 -13.67
N ASN A 125 -2.65 11.39 -13.93
CA ASN A 125 -2.65 12.20 -15.15
C ASN A 125 -4.08 12.67 -15.50
N PRO A 126 -4.69 13.50 -14.63
CA PRO A 126 -6.12 13.77 -14.67
C PRO A 126 -6.48 14.56 -15.92
N HIS A 127 -7.41 14.02 -16.69
CA HIS A 127 -8.07 14.72 -17.78
C HIS A 127 -9.47 15.18 -17.37
N LYS A 128 -9.79 16.43 -17.69
CA LYS A 128 -11.06 17.04 -17.31
C LYS A 128 -12.13 16.77 -18.37
N ILE A 129 -13.29 16.28 -17.92
CA ILE A 129 -14.47 16.04 -18.75
C ILE A 129 -15.65 16.80 -18.17
N GLN A 130 -16.48 17.39 -19.06
CA GLN A 130 -17.75 17.96 -18.69
C GLN A 130 -18.86 16.94 -18.94
N LEU A 131 -19.60 16.54 -17.90
CA LEU A 131 -20.79 15.71 -18.06
C LEU A 131 -21.99 16.58 -18.48
N ASN A 132 -22.91 15.97 -19.24
CA ASN A 132 -24.24 16.56 -19.46
C ASN A 132 -25.11 16.33 -18.20
N ASP A 133 -26.18 17.08 -18.08
CA ASP A 133 -27.13 16.98 -16.96
C ASP A 133 -28.38 16.16 -17.28
N GLU A 134 -28.47 15.63 -18.49
CA GLU A 134 -29.54 14.72 -18.87
C GLU A 134 -29.50 13.45 -18.02
N ASN A 135 -30.63 13.00 -17.53
CA ASN A 135 -30.79 11.80 -16.69
C ASN A 135 -30.17 11.86 -15.29
N LEU A 136 -29.76 13.02 -14.79
CA LEU A 136 -29.29 13.14 -13.41
C LEU A 136 -30.43 13.42 -12.44
N PRO A 137 -30.31 12.91 -11.19
CA PRO A 137 -31.20 13.34 -10.12
C PRO A 137 -31.02 14.84 -9.82
N VAL A 138 -32.10 15.49 -9.40
CA VAL A 138 -32.11 16.92 -9.07
C VAL A 138 -31.08 17.28 -8.01
N GLU A 139 -30.85 16.38 -7.06
CA GLU A 139 -29.77 16.48 -6.07
C GLU A 139 -28.47 15.97 -6.71
N ARG A 140 -27.58 16.88 -7.08
CA ARG A 140 -26.26 16.57 -7.65
C ARG A 140 -25.29 16.04 -6.60
N LYS A 141 -25.75 15.05 -5.82
CA LYS A 141 -25.00 14.42 -4.73
C LYS A 141 -24.94 12.93 -4.94
N LEU A 142 -23.75 12.36 -4.74
CA LEU A 142 -23.51 10.94 -4.82
C LEU A 142 -23.06 10.43 -3.45
N VAL A 143 -23.80 9.47 -2.90
CA VAL A 143 -23.46 8.82 -1.63
C VAL A 143 -22.70 7.55 -1.93
N LEU A 144 -21.52 7.41 -1.39
CA LEU A 144 -20.61 6.29 -1.59
C LEU A 144 -20.21 5.65 -0.26
N ASN A 145 -20.08 4.33 -0.24
CA ASN A 145 -19.52 3.64 0.91
C ASN A 145 -18.04 4.03 1.10
N LYS A 146 -17.64 4.32 2.32
CA LYS A 146 -16.23 4.50 2.64
C LYS A 146 -15.42 3.22 2.51
N HIS A 147 -16.07 2.07 2.64
CA HIS A 147 -15.49 0.75 2.42
C HIS A 147 -16.52 -0.20 1.78
N PRO A 148 -16.15 -0.97 0.74
CA PRO A 148 -17.11 -1.79 0.00
C PRO A 148 -17.72 -2.94 0.80
N LEU A 149 -16.97 -3.48 1.79
CA LEU A 149 -17.35 -4.65 2.58
C LEU A 149 -17.54 -4.33 4.08
N ASN A 150 -17.38 -3.09 4.51
CA ASN A 150 -17.48 -2.71 5.92
C ASN A 150 -18.38 -1.47 6.08
N GLU A 151 -19.66 -1.71 6.26
CA GLU A 151 -20.68 -0.67 6.42
C GLU A 151 -20.49 0.17 7.69
N ILE A 152 -19.80 -0.36 8.71
CA ILE A 152 -19.50 0.38 9.97
C ILE A 152 -18.65 1.63 9.67
N LYS A 153 -17.88 1.64 8.57
CA LYS A 153 -17.12 2.81 8.12
C LYS A 153 -18.02 3.96 7.66
N GLY A 154 -19.30 3.68 7.42
CA GLY A 154 -20.27 4.66 6.98
C GLY A 154 -20.08 5.12 5.54
N TYR A 155 -20.66 6.27 5.25
CA TYR A 155 -20.76 6.81 3.91
C TYR A 155 -19.99 8.12 3.77
N ARG A 156 -19.66 8.48 2.55
CA ARG A 156 -19.17 9.80 2.16
C ARG A 156 -20.07 10.35 1.05
N GLU A 157 -20.18 11.66 1.00
CA GLU A 157 -20.99 12.35 0.00
C GLU A 157 -20.06 13.11 -0.96
N TRP A 158 -20.28 12.92 -2.26
CA TRP A 158 -19.62 13.67 -3.30
C TRP A 158 -20.60 14.67 -3.91
N ASP A 159 -20.25 15.94 -3.85
CA ASP A 159 -20.96 17.00 -4.55
C ASP A 159 -20.47 17.03 -6.01
N LEU A 160 -21.39 16.81 -6.97
CA LEU A 160 -21.08 16.81 -8.39
C LEU A 160 -20.98 18.23 -8.98
N GLY A 161 -21.43 19.25 -8.24
CA GLY A 161 -21.33 20.66 -8.59
C GLY A 161 -21.85 20.97 -9.99
N ASN A 162 -20.97 21.54 -10.81
CA ASN A 162 -21.26 21.87 -12.21
C ASN A 162 -20.93 20.72 -13.18
N LEU A 163 -20.81 19.49 -12.69
CA LEU A 163 -20.55 18.27 -13.47
C LEU A 163 -19.19 18.22 -14.19
N GLU A 164 -18.24 19.02 -13.77
CA GLU A 164 -16.85 18.84 -14.18
C GLU A 164 -16.22 17.69 -13.35
N ILE A 165 -15.65 16.72 -14.06
CA ILE A 165 -15.01 15.56 -13.45
C ILE A 165 -13.60 15.34 -13.99
N PHE A 166 -12.79 14.58 -13.27
CA PHE A 166 -11.50 14.08 -13.71
C PHE A 166 -11.54 12.57 -13.90
N ILE A 167 -11.00 12.09 -15.01
CA ILE A 167 -10.69 10.68 -15.30
C ILE A 167 -9.20 10.55 -15.66
N GLU A 168 -8.67 9.33 -15.71
CA GLU A 168 -7.29 9.15 -16.19
C GLU A 168 -7.22 9.40 -17.70
N GLU A 169 -6.18 10.10 -18.16
CA GLU A 169 -5.96 10.43 -19.58
C GLU A 169 -6.04 9.20 -20.50
N LYS A 170 -5.49 8.06 -20.05
CA LYS A 170 -5.53 6.79 -20.82
C LYS A 170 -6.95 6.25 -21.08
N ASP A 171 -7.94 6.70 -20.30
CA ASP A 171 -9.31 6.21 -20.41
C ASP A 171 -10.17 7.04 -21.38
N ILE A 172 -9.63 8.14 -21.92
CA ILE A 172 -10.35 9.04 -22.85
C ILE A 172 -10.63 8.37 -24.20
N ASP A 173 -9.68 7.53 -24.64
CA ASP A 173 -9.80 6.86 -25.95
C ASP A 173 -10.90 5.79 -25.96
N ASN A 174 -11.44 5.44 -24.82
CA ASN A 174 -12.58 4.54 -24.68
C ASN A 174 -13.87 5.32 -24.84
N GLU A 175 -14.52 5.20 -25.98
CA GLU A 175 -15.79 5.92 -26.26
C GLU A 175 -16.87 5.63 -25.21
N GLN A 176 -16.88 4.45 -24.61
CA GLN A 176 -17.90 4.00 -23.66
C GLN A 176 -17.25 3.43 -22.41
N ILE A 177 -17.47 4.11 -21.29
CA ILE A 177 -16.93 3.72 -19.98
C ILE A 177 -18.02 3.76 -18.90
N ARG A 178 -17.75 3.08 -17.79
CA ARG A 178 -18.53 3.24 -16.58
C ARG A 178 -17.73 4.00 -15.54
N LEU A 179 -18.25 5.12 -15.12
CA LEU A 179 -17.77 5.83 -13.94
C LEU A 179 -18.09 4.96 -12.72
N LYS A 180 -17.05 4.55 -11.97
CA LYS A 180 -17.19 3.63 -10.84
C LYS A 180 -18.26 4.14 -9.86
N ASP A 181 -19.18 3.25 -9.49
CA ASP A 181 -20.26 3.50 -8.52
C ASP A 181 -21.19 4.67 -8.91
N PHE A 182 -21.26 5.05 -10.20
CA PHE A 182 -22.09 6.15 -10.65
C PHE A 182 -22.86 5.82 -11.94
N ALA A 183 -22.27 6.07 -13.12
CA ALA A 183 -23.01 6.08 -14.38
C ALA A 183 -22.25 5.49 -15.56
N ASP A 184 -22.99 4.95 -16.53
CA ASP A 184 -22.48 4.62 -17.85
C ASP A 184 -22.46 5.90 -18.69
N ILE A 185 -21.30 6.23 -19.27
CA ILE A 185 -21.14 7.43 -20.10
C ILE A 185 -20.55 7.10 -21.46
N LYS A 186 -20.88 7.94 -22.43
CA LYS A 186 -20.21 8.01 -23.74
C LYS A 186 -19.37 9.27 -23.80
N ILE A 187 -18.08 9.12 -24.13
CA ILE A 187 -17.14 10.23 -24.28
C ILE A 187 -17.12 10.68 -25.75
N LYS A 188 -17.26 11.98 -25.97
CA LYS A 188 -17.06 12.63 -27.27
C LYS A 188 -16.53 14.05 -27.06
N ASP A 189 -15.42 14.38 -27.69
CA ASP A 189 -14.82 15.74 -27.67
C ASP A 189 -14.66 16.32 -26.24
N SER A 190 -14.11 15.52 -25.31
CA SER A 190 -13.97 15.85 -23.88
C SER A 190 -15.28 16.15 -23.14
N LYS A 191 -16.40 15.70 -23.70
CA LYS A 191 -17.72 15.73 -23.08
C LYS A 191 -18.18 14.32 -22.78
N GLY A 192 -18.72 14.11 -21.58
CA GLY A 192 -19.30 12.84 -21.14
C GLY A 192 -20.83 12.92 -21.24
N ILE A 193 -21.44 12.10 -22.07
CA ILE A 193 -22.90 11.99 -22.17
C ILE A 193 -23.33 10.82 -21.27
N ILE A 194 -24.12 11.11 -20.24
CA ILE A 194 -24.65 10.10 -19.32
C ILE A 194 -25.74 9.32 -20.09
N GLN A 195 -25.54 8.01 -20.19
CA GLN A 195 -26.45 7.08 -20.86
C GLN A 195 -27.39 6.40 -19.88
N SER A 196 -26.86 5.97 -18.74
CA SER A 196 -27.63 5.34 -17.66
C SER A 196 -26.92 5.44 -16.32
N ILE A 197 -27.68 5.63 -15.26
CA ILE A 197 -27.17 5.51 -13.88
C ILE A 197 -27.08 4.03 -13.49
N GLU A 198 -28.06 3.23 -13.90
CA GLU A 198 -28.00 1.79 -13.72
C GLU A 198 -26.97 1.16 -14.67
N ARG A 199 -26.35 0.07 -14.22
CA ARG A 199 -25.38 -0.65 -15.04
C ARG A 199 -26.10 -1.44 -16.14
N THR A 200 -25.90 -1.06 -17.39
CA THR A 200 -26.58 -1.66 -18.53
C THR A 200 -25.79 -2.77 -19.22
N ASP A 201 -24.46 -2.69 -19.18
CA ASP A 201 -23.56 -3.61 -19.86
C ASP A 201 -22.20 -3.80 -19.16
N LYS A 202 -21.29 -4.55 -19.80
CA LYS A 202 -19.92 -4.80 -19.30
C LYS A 202 -18.93 -3.79 -19.88
N ARG A 203 -19.07 -2.52 -19.53
CA ARG A 203 -18.09 -1.50 -19.89
C ARG A 203 -16.88 -1.52 -18.98
N GLN A 204 -15.78 -0.95 -19.43
CA GLN A 204 -14.64 -0.69 -18.59
C GLN A 204 -15.03 0.26 -17.45
N ILE A 205 -14.78 -0.17 -16.22
CA ILE A 205 -15.01 0.65 -15.02
C ILE A 205 -13.76 1.50 -14.82
N VAL A 206 -13.94 2.81 -14.72
CA VAL A 206 -12.85 3.76 -14.50
C VAL A 206 -12.99 4.50 -13.19
N HIS A 207 -11.87 4.83 -12.58
CA HIS A 207 -11.81 5.72 -11.43
C HIS A 207 -11.96 7.16 -11.89
N TRP A 208 -12.70 7.94 -11.11
CA TRP A 208 -13.00 9.33 -11.44
C TRP A 208 -13.21 10.16 -10.17
N LEU A 209 -13.16 11.47 -10.28
CA LEU A 209 -13.42 12.41 -9.19
C LEU A 209 -14.17 13.63 -9.69
N PRO A 210 -15.22 14.10 -8.97
CA PRO A 210 -15.77 15.44 -9.19
C PRO A 210 -14.71 16.50 -8.90
N LYS A 211 -14.69 17.55 -9.68
CA LYS A 211 -13.77 18.69 -9.49
C LYS A 211 -13.93 19.36 -8.13
N THR A 212 -15.15 19.38 -7.62
CA THR A 212 -15.51 20.01 -6.32
C THR A 212 -14.73 19.48 -5.14
N ILE A 213 -14.41 18.17 -5.15
CA ILE A 213 -13.71 17.46 -4.08
C ILE A 213 -12.28 17.07 -4.43
N ALA A 214 -11.86 17.31 -5.67
CA ALA A 214 -10.55 16.90 -6.15
C ALA A 214 -9.45 17.86 -5.67
N LYS A 215 -8.41 17.32 -5.05
CA LYS A 215 -7.19 18.05 -4.63
C LYS A 215 -5.98 17.47 -5.35
N LYS A 216 -5.04 18.34 -5.71
CA LYS A 216 -3.74 17.89 -6.24
C LYS A 216 -3.03 17.00 -5.23
N ALA A 217 -2.53 15.89 -5.68
CA ALA A 217 -1.79 14.94 -4.85
C ALA A 217 -0.63 14.34 -5.64
N VAL A 218 0.38 13.92 -4.92
CA VAL A 218 1.56 13.25 -5.46
C VAL A 218 1.66 11.87 -4.80
N LEU A 219 1.63 10.84 -5.63
CA LEU A 219 1.81 9.46 -5.19
C LEU A 219 3.28 9.07 -5.40
N THR A 220 3.95 8.70 -4.31
CA THR A 220 5.33 8.25 -4.31
C THR A 220 5.38 6.73 -4.18
N ILE A 221 5.88 6.03 -5.20
CA ILE A 221 5.88 4.57 -5.28
C ILE A 221 7.32 4.09 -5.32
N PRO A 222 7.83 3.37 -4.28
CA PRO A 222 9.13 2.72 -4.35
C PRO A 222 9.06 1.50 -5.28
N LYS A 223 10.00 1.41 -6.22
CA LYS A 223 10.12 0.28 -7.14
C LYS A 223 11.59 -0.11 -7.28
N GLY A 224 12.00 -1.16 -6.58
CA GLY A 224 13.42 -1.52 -6.48
C GLY A 224 14.24 -0.37 -5.91
N ASN A 225 15.26 0.08 -6.63
CA ASN A 225 16.11 1.21 -6.24
C ASN A 225 15.58 2.59 -6.66
N GLU A 226 14.44 2.62 -7.34
CA GLU A 226 13.86 3.86 -7.87
C GLU A 226 12.65 4.30 -7.06
N ILE A 227 12.36 5.59 -7.17
CA ILE A 227 11.10 6.18 -6.68
C ILE A 227 10.35 6.71 -7.91
N ILE A 228 9.18 6.14 -8.16
CA ILE A 228 8.26 6.67 -9.15
C ILE A 228 7.41 7.73 -8.48
N VAL A 229 7.45 8.94 -9.01
CA VAL A 229 6.61 10.05 -8.58
C VAL A 229 5.48 10.21 -9.59
N GLN A 230 4.26 10.13 -9.13
CA GLN A 230 3.07 10.22 -9.97
C GLN A 230 2.18 11.35 -9.49
N GLU A 231 2.01 12.37 -10.32
CA GLU A 231 1.04 13.44 -10.06
C GLU A 231 -0.38 13.01 -10.38
N GLY A 232 -1.34 13.55 -9.65
CA GLY A 232 -2.74 13.23 -9.85
C GLY A 232 -3.68 14.09 -9.02
N MET A 233 -4.94 13.68 -9.06
CA MET A 233 -5.99 14.22 -8.19
C MET A 233 -6.48 13.14 -7.23
N MET A 234 -6.67 13.51 -5.98
CA MET A 234 -7.23 12.66 -4.94
C MET A 234 -8.44 13.35 -4.30
N GLU A 235 -9.40 12.59 -3.83
CA GLU A 235 -10.50 13.15 -3.06
C GLU A 235 -10.00 13.85 -1.77
N ASP A 236 -10.61 14.97 -1.45
CA ASP A 236 -10.27 15.75 -0.26
C ASP A 236 -10.49 14.90 1.00
N ILE A 237 -9.46 14.80 1.82
CA ILE A 237 -9.52 14.12 3.11
C ILE A 237 -9.84 15.19 4.14
N GLN A 238 -11.12 15.27 4.51
CA GLN A 238 -11.48 16.01 5.72
C GLN A 238 -10.99 15.19 6.92
N ILE A 239 -9.93 15.68 7.54
CA ILE A 239 -9.35 15.14 8.79
C ILE A 239 -10.12 15.68 9.96
#